data_3ca4c7d453ac157128d1e5ee0245cf1d
#
_entry.id   3ca4c7d453ac157128d1e5ee0245cf1d
#
_cell.length_a   1.000
_cell.length_b   1.000
_cell.length_c   1.000
_cell.angle_alpha   90.00
_cell.angle_beta   90.00
_cell.angle_gamma   90.00
#
_symmetry.space_group_name_H-M   'P 1'
#
loop_
_entity.id
_entity.type
_entity.pdbx_description
1 polymer ?
#
loop_
_entity_poly.entity_id
_entity_poly.type
_entity_poly.pdbx_seq_one_letter_code
_entity_poly.pdbx_strand_id
1 'polypeptide(L)'
;MRKARGRILRREHGQTLLMFVFFMFVLFLLAGLGIDLGFAYITKARLSKAVDSAALAGARNVGKGKPQAIVIADNAFHVNYGTSSRDVSPPVPQAAFSNDAPGNLLLGVSATTSINTFFIRVLPQWSTLTVGSAATALRSRIVLSLVLDRSGSMHDNGGETALPGAVANFIDLFYEDYDRASMSSFSHYATTDVAMETKFKTDIKNKANAMNFVSWTCSECGMTNGLAQNAPVVINPGEKVIKVIVFFSDGMANTFYYNFNCGARNISAADDLYDPITGNSSSSGCNIPPMLDSIDPATGVLTANAVDTTGDPCIPLHLEAQRRALRIAWLARNQGIIVYAIGMGDPTKGDECNKHFKSLNPDFLKDLANTPDAPDYDSSQSQYSGDYAIAADANGLNDVFQTIAAKILLRLTR
;
A
#
# COMPACT_ATOMS: atom_id res chain seq x y z
N MET A 1 104.27 28.62 -22.67
CA MET A 1 103.73 27.24 -22.36
C MET A 1 102.34 27.36 -21.75
N ARG A 2 101.28 27.12 -22.54
CA ARG A 2 99.90 27.12 -22.04
C ARG A 2 99.46 25.67 -21.80
N LYS A 3 99.19 25.26 -20.51
CA LYS A 3 98.65 23.94 -20.15
C LYS A 3 97.12 23.96 -20.42
N ALA A 4 96.69 23.15 -21.37
CA ALA A 4 95.28 22.90 -21.64
C ALA A 4 94.73 22.00 -20.50
N ARG A 5 93.79 22.49 -19.76
CA ARG A 5 92.99 21.65 -18.76
C ARG A 5 91.94 20.91 -19.56
N GLY A 6 92.10 19.60 -19.72
CA GLY A 6 91.05 18.70 -20.22
C GLY A 6 89.91 18.64 -19.23
N ARG A 7 88.71 19.07 -19.63
CA ARG A 7 87.44 18.79 -18.90
C ARG A 7 87.05 17.34 -19.08
N ILE A 8 87.12 16.53 -18.02
CA ILE A 8 86.54 15.19 -17.97
C ILE A 8 85.05 15.36 -17.91
N LEU A 9 84.36 15.16 -19.02
CA LEU A 9 82.89 15.02 -19.04
C LEU A 9 82.55 13.69 -18.43
N ARG A 10 82.17 13.67 -17.13
CA ARG A 10 81.54 12.49 -16.49
C ARG A 10 80.26 12.20 -17.26
N ARG A 11 80.21 11.05 -17.91
CA ARG A 11 78.99 10.51 -18.49
C ARG A 11 78.08 10.03 -17.36
N GLU A 12 77.07 10.85 -17.01
CA GLU A 12 76.06 10.48 -15.97
C GLU A 12 74.85 9.73 -16.56
N HIS A 13 75.01 8.98 -17.62
CA HIS A 13 73.91 8.26 -18.35
C HIS A 13 73.31 7.09 -17.54
N GLY A 14 73.98 6.55 -16.50
CA GLY A 14 73.46 5.46 -15.70
C GLY A 14 72.44 5.91 -14.63
N GLN A 15 72.61 7.11 -14.08
CA GLN A 15 71.76 7.63 -12.99
C GLN A 15 70.36 8.00 -13.47
N THR A 16 70.24 8.60 -14.66
CA THR A 16 68.94 8.92 -15.30
C THR A 16 68.15 7.68 -15.62
N LEU A 17 68.76 6.62 -16.09
CA LEU A 17 68.08 5.34 -16.36
C LEU A 17 67.52 4.73 -15.06
N LEU A 18 68.30 4.72 -13.99
CA LEU A 18 67.89 4.20 -12.68
C LEU A 18 66.72 5.01 -12.10
N MET A 19 66.77 6.33 -12.18
CA MET A 19 65.64 7.20 -11.79
C MET A 19 64.40 6.96 -12.63
N PHE A 20 64.55 6.79 -13.96
CA PHE A 20 63.42 6.48 -14.85
C PHE A 20 62.75 5.15 -14.50
N VAL A 21 63.53 4.08 -14.27
CA VAL A 21 63.00 2.77 -13.88
C VAL A 21 62.28 2.86 -12.56
N PHE A 22 62.83 3.57 -11.57
CA PHE A 22 62.22 3.79 -10.27
C PHE A 22 60.89 4.58 -10.40
N PHE A 23 60.90 5.66 -11.21
CA PHE A 23 59.70 6.46 -11.48
C PHE A 23 58.60 5.61 -12.16
N MET A 24 58.96 4.83 -13.17
CA MET A 24 58.02 3.90 -13.84
C MET A 24 57.47 2.87 -12.88
N PHE A 25 58.27 2.32 -11.97
CA PHE A 25 57.81 1.39 -10.94
C PHE A 25 56.79 2.04 -10.02
N VAL A 26 57.06 3.27 -9.53
CA VAL A 26 56.11 4.01 -8.67
C VAL A 26 54.82 4.31 -9.44
N LEU A 27 54.92 4.67 -10.72
CA LEU A 27 53.73 4.96 -11.55
C LEU A 27 52.88 3.73 -11.75
N PHE A 28 53.48 2.55 -12.00
CA PHE A 28 52.73 1.27 -12.06
C PHE A 28 52.11 0.88 -10.73
N LEU A 29 52.78 1.10 -9.61
CA LEU A 29 52.21 0.88 -8.27
C LEU A 29 50.97 1.75 -8.02
N LEU A 30 51.05 3.05 -8.35
CA LEU A 30 49.93 3.97 -8.20
C LEU A 30 48.76 3.61 -9.13
N ALA A 31 49.04 3.27 -10.38
CA ALA A 31 48.01 2.83 -11.34
C ALA A 31 47.37 1.52 -10.87
N GLY A 32 48.16 0.58 -10.37
CA GLY A 32 47.68 -0.70 -9.83
C GLY A 32 46.79 -0.54 -8.57
N LEU A 33 47.19 0.37 -7.68
CA LEU A 33 46.38 0.74 -6.52
C LEU A 33 45.02 1.32 -6.97
N GLY A 34 45.03 2.21 -7.98
CA GLY A 34 43.79 2.78 -8.53
C GLY A 34 42.85 1.69 -9.08
N ILE A 35 43.38 0.67 -9.74
CA ILE A 35 42.62 -0.46 -10.27
C ILE A 35 42.01 -1.30 -9.14
N ASP A 36 42.81 -1.69 -8.12
CA ASP A 36 42.35 -2.49 -6.99
C ASP A 36 41.27 -1.75 -6.19
N LEU A 37 41.45 -0.46 -5.91
CA LEU A 37 40.45 0.39 -5.25
C LEU A 37 39.18 0.56 -6.11
N GLY A 38 39.32 0.68 -7.44
CA GLY A 38 38.20 0.75 -8.37
C GLY A 38 37.33 -0.51 -8.29
N PHE A 39 37.95 -1.70 -8.21
CA PHE A 39 37.23 -2.95 -8.02
C PHE A 39 36.58 -3.08 -6.63
N ALA A 40 37.27 -2.64 -5.59
CA ALA A 40 36.68 -2.57 -4.25
C ALA A 40 35.44 -1.66 -4.22
N TYR A 41 35.50 -0.52 -4.90
CA TYR A 41 34.36 0.40 -5.05
C TYR A 41 33.19 -0.23 -5.79
N ILE A 42 33.44 -0.90 -6.92
CA ILE A 42 32.38 -1.63 -7.69
C ILE A 42 31.75 -2.72 -6.81
N THR A 43 32.56 -3.48 -6.09
CA THR A 43 32.07 -4.51 -5.15
C THR A 43 31.22 -3.90 -4.03
N LYS A 44 31.69 -2.76 -3.46
CA LYS A 44 30.92 -2.00 -2.46
C LYS A 44 29.56 -1.55 -2.99
N ALA A 45 29.52 -1.03 -4.21
CA ALA A 45 28.28 -0.57 -4.85
C ALA A 45 27.29 -1.73 -5.09
N ARG A 46 27.79 -2.90 -5.56
CA ARG A 46 26.98 -4.12 -5.71
C ARG A 46 26.44 -4.61 -4.37
N LEU A 47 27.30 -4.64 -3.34
CA LEU A 47 26.93 -5.08 -2.01
C LEU A 47 25.89 -4.16 -1.38
N SER A 48 26.06 -2.82 -1.54
CA SER A 48 25.07 -1.83 -1.10
C SER A 48 23.71 -2.07 -1.75
N LYS A 49 23.67 -2.17 -3.07
CA LYS A 49 22.42 -2.45 -3.79
C LYS A 49 21.75 -3.75 -3.32
N ALA A 50 22.54 -4.79 -3.05
CA ALA A 50 22.01 -6.08 -2.62
C ALA A 50 21.42 -6.02 -1.21
N VAL A 51 22.10 -5.39 -0.24
CA VAL A 51 21.59 -5.25 1.14
C VAL A 51 20.38 -4.33 1.20
N ASP A 52 20.35 -3.24 0.42
CA ASP A 52 19.18 -2.35 0.31
C ASP A 52 17.96 -3.10 -0.22
N SER A 53 18.15 -3.85 -1.32
CA SER A 53 17.09 -4.69 -1.91
C SER A 53 16.58 -5.75 -0.94
N ALA A 54 17.49 -6.41 -0.21
CA ALA A 54 17.16 -7.42 0.78
C ALA A 54 16.35 -6.84 1.95
N ALA A 55 16.78 -5.70 2.49
CA ALA A 55 16.10 -5.02 3.58
C ALA A 55 14.67 -4.63 3.19
N LEU A 56 14.50 -4.04 2.00
CA LEU A 56 13.18 -3.65 1.49
C LEU A 56 12.28 -4.87 1.21
N ALA A 57 12.81 -5.92 0.57
CA ALA A 57 12.05 -7.12 0.25
C ALA A 57 11.59 -7.85 1.52
N GLY A 58 12.46 -8.02 2.51
CA GLY A 58 12.12 -8.64 3.77
C GLY A 58 11.11 -7.83 4.58
N ALA A 59 11.31 -6.52 4.70
CA ALA A 59 10.41 -5.65 5.45
C ALA A 59 8.97 -5.64 4.88
N ARG A 60 8.81 -5.70 3.54
CA ARG A 60 7.50 -5.78 2.88
C ARG A 60 6.79 -7.11 3.10
N ASN A 61 7.53 -8.20 3.24
CA ASN A 61 6.97 -9.54 3.32
C ASN A 61 6.84 -10.08 4.74
N VAL A 62 6.99 -9.26 5.78
CA VAL A 62 6.89 -9.71 7.16
C VAL A 62 5.50 -10.27 7.53
N GLY A 63 4.45 -9.93 6.78
CA GLY A 63 3.12 -10.52 6.93
C GLY A 63 3.07 -12.03 6.82
N LYS A 64 4.04 -12.62 6.07
CA LYS A 64 4.25 -14.07 5.98
C LYS A 64 4.99 -14.66 7.20
N GLY A 65 5.30 -13.84 8.20
CA GLY A 65 6.09 -14.18 9.38
C GLY A 65 7.56 -13.78 9.23
N LYS A 66 8.20 -13.39 10.35
CA LYS A 66 9.62 -12.97 10.37
C LYS A 66 10.57 -14.00 9.76
N PRO A 67 10.48 -15.32 10.04
CA PRO A 67 11.38 -16.30 9.44
C PRO A 67 11.29 -16.31 7.92
N GLN A 68 10.08 -16.32 7.35
CA GLN A 68 9.88 -16.32 5.91
C GLN A 68 10.33 -15.00 5.26
N ALA A 69 10.14 -13.88 5.93
CA ALA A 69 10.62 -12.58 5.48
C ALA A 69 12.14 -12.52 5.38
N ILE A 70 12.86 -13.16 6.31
CA ILE A 70 14.33 -13.29 6.27
C ILE A 70 14.77 -14.14 5.06
N VAL A 71 14.08 -15.25 4.77
CA VAL A 71 14.36 -16.06 3.57
C VAL A 71 14.14 -15.25 2.29
N ILE A 72 13.08 -14.43 2.23
CA ILE A 72 12.83 -13.55 1.08
C ILE A 72 13.93 -12.47 0.97
N ALA A 73 14.38 -11.92 2.08
CA ALA A 73 15.50 -10.97 2.11
C ALA A 73 16.79 -11.61 1.57
N ASP A 74 17.11 -12.82 2.02
CA ASP A 74 18.27 -13.60 1.57
C ASP A 74 18.23 -13.83 0.04
N ASN A 75 17.11 -14.31 -0.46
CA ASN A 75 16.91 -14.50 -1.90
C ASN A 75 17.07 -13.19 -2.69
N ALA A 76 16.49 -12.12 -2.22
CA ALA A 76 16.60 -10.78 -2.85
C ALA A 76 18.05 -10.29 -2.85
N PHE A 77 18.82 -10.56 -1.78
CA PHE A 77 20.24 -10.27 -1.72
C PHE A 77 20.99 -11.00 -2.82
N HIS A 78 20.86 -12.31 -2.90
CA HIS A 78 21.60 -13.13 -3.87
C HIS A 78 21.26 -12.78 -5.32
N VAL A 79 19.99 -12.51 -5.64
CA VAL A 79 19.56 -12.08 -6.98
C VAL A 79 20.21 -10.73 -7.36
N ASN A 80 20.32 -9.79 -6.43
CA ASN A 80 20.85 -8.45 -6.72
C ASN A 80 22.38 -8.36 -6.63
N TYR A 81 23.03 -9.19 -5.82
CA TYR A 81 24.48 -9.26 -5.75
C TYR A 81 25.07 -9.96 -6.98
N GLY A 82 24.45 -11.05 -7.39
CA GLY A 82 24.94 -11.91 -8.47
C GLY A 82 26.19 -12.71 -8.09
N THR A 83 26.93 -13.14 -9.10
CA THR A 83 28.21 -13.86 -8.93
C THR A 83 29.38 -12.97 -9.31
N SER A 84 30.50 -13.09 -8.60
CA SER A 84 31.76 -12.43 -8.92
C SER A 84 32.91 -13.42 -8.84
N SER A 85 33.71 -13.51 -9.89
CA SER A 85 34.90 -14.37 -9.93
C SER A 85 36.06 -13.85 -9.04
N ARG A 86 35.89 -12.66 -8.45
CA ARG A 86 36.88 -12.03 -7.56
C ARG A 86 36.60 -12.25 -6.09
N ASP A 87 35.40 -12.65 -5.75
CA ASP A 87 35.06 -12.97 -4.36
C ASP A 87 35.85 -14.18 -3.89
N VAL A 88 36.47 -14.06 -2.72
CA VAL A 88 37.15 -15.18 -2.07
C VAL A 88 36.13 -16.25 -1.65
N SER A 89 34.97 -15.76 -1.17
CA SER A 89 33.79 -16.56 -0.87
C SER A 89 32.53 -15.72 -1.15
N PRO A 90 31.42 -16.35 -1.59
CA PRO A 90 30.16 -15.64 -1.74
C PRO A 90 29.76 -14.97 -0.42
N PRO A 91 29.32 -13.69 -0.44
CA PRO A 91 28.87 -13.02 0.78
C PRO A 91 27.57 -13.63 1.29
N VAL A 92 27.47 -13.81 2.60
CA VAL A 92 26.27 -14.30 3.29
C VAL A 92 25.64 -13.11 4.02
N PRO A 93 24.39 -12.72 3.67
CA PRO A 93 23.72 -11.65 4.36
C PRO A 93 23.30 -12.06 5.77
N GLN A 94 23.42 -11.11 6.71
CA GLN A 94 22.90 -11.24 8.06
C GLN A 94 21.69 -10.33 8.17
N ALA A 95 20.50 -10.90 8.35
CA ALA A 95 19.24 -10.17 8.45
C ALA A 95 18.61 -10.37 9.82
N ALA A 96 18.20 -9.27 10.47
CA ALA A 96 17.55 -9.32 11.78
C ALA A 96 16.49 -8.24 11.93
N PHE A 97 15.36 -8.61 12.54
CA PHE A 97 14.31 -7.69 12.93
C PHE A 97 14.59 -7.09 14.31
N SER A 98 14.33 -5.79 14.43
CA SER A 98 14.41 -5.04 15.68
C SER A 98 13.29 -4.00 15.75
N ASN A 99 13.11 -3.36 16.90
CA ASN A 99 12.22 -2.22 17.04
C ASN A 99 13.04 -1.02 17.52
N ASP A 100 12.71 0.19 17.03
CA ASP A 100 13.27 1.43 17.57
C ASP A 100 12.53 1.90 18.84
N ALA A 101 12.97 3.01 19.43
CA ALA A 101 12.39 3.56 20.66
C ALA A 101 10.89 3.93 20.53
N PRO A 102 10.39 4.49 19.39
CA PRO A 102 8.97 4.69 19.16
C PRO A 102 8.18 3.40 18.92
N GLY A 103 8.86 2.27 18.67
CA GLY A 103 8.22 0.97 18.40
C GLY A 103 8.09 0.62 16.92
N ASN A 104 8.73 1.37 16.01
CA ASN A 104 8.72 1.02 14.60
C ASN A 104 9.48 -0.27 14.34
N LEU A 105 8.96 -1.11 13.44
CA LEU A 105 9.60 -2.35 13.04
C LEU A 105 10.70 -2.07 12.01
N LEU A 106 11.91 -2.51 12.32
CA LEU A 106 13.11 -2.36 11.50
C LEU A 106 13.61 -3.73 11.03
N LEU A 107 14.02 -3.83 9.77
CA LEU A 107 14.82 -4.94 9.27
C LEU A 107 16.21 -4.43 8.90
N GLY A 108 17.20 -4.78 9.69
CA GLY A 108 18.61 -4.56 9.38
C GLY A 108 19.16 -5.72 8.55
N VAL A 109 19.88 -5.42 7.49
CA VAL A 109 20.60 -6.39 6.67
C VAL A 109 22.04 -5.92 6.50
N SER A 110 23.00 -6.77 6.79
CA SER A 110 24.43 -6.49 6.57
C SER A 110 25.10 -7.66 5.87
N ALA A 111 26.10 -7.37 5.07
CA ALA A 111 26.94 -8.39 4.45
C ALA A 111 28.35 -7.88 4.26
N THR A 112 29.30 -8.81 4.28
CA THR A 112 30.72 -8.56 3.99
C THR A 112 31.22 -9.56 2.96
N THR A 113 32.14 -9.15 2.11
CA THR A 113 32.88 -10.04 1.22
C THR A 113 34.34 -9.62 1.16
N SER A 114 35.22 -10.57 0.90
CA SER A 114 36.63 -10.33 0.64
C SER A 114 36.92 -10.58 -0.82
N ILE A 115 37.59 -9.63 -1.47
CA ILE A 115 37.98 -9.71 -2.88
C ILE A 115 39.49 -9.87 -3.02
N ASN A 116 39.93 -10.63 -4.00
CA ASN A 116 41.33 -10.76 -4.35
C ASN A 116 41.83 -9.46 -5.01
N THR A 117 42.96 -8.95 -4.54
CA THR A 117 43.67 -7.81 -5.18
C THR A 117 44.59 -8.29 -6.29
N PHE A 118 44.91 -7.45 -7.25
CA PHE A 118 45.82 -7.76 -8.36
C PHE A 118 47.21 -7.21 -8.16
N PHE A 119 47.31 -5.95 -7.85
CA PHE A 119 48.57 -5.20 -7.79
C PHE A 119 49.09 -5.05 -6.37
N ILE A 120 48.21 -4.77 -5.40
CA ILE A 120 48.59 -4.59 -4.01
C ILE A 120 49.03 -5.92 -3.35
N ARG A 121 48.62 -7.05 -3.93
CA ARG A 121 49.00 -8.40 -3.45
C ARG A 121 50.53 -8.68 -3.43
N VAL A 122 51.33 -7.81 -4.07
CA VAL A 122 52.80 -7.83 -3.93
C VAL A 122 53.20 -7.72 -2.44
N LEU A 123 52.37 -7.04 -1.63
CA LEU A 123 52.44 -7.05 -0.20
C LEU A 123 51.51 -8.13 0.35
N PRO A 124 52.02 -9.25 0.92
CA PRO A 124 51.21 -10.42 1.30
C PRO A 124 50.05 -10.12 2.21
N GLN A 125 50.17 -9.15 3.09
CA GLN A 125 49.13 -8.68 4.02
C GLN A 125 47.94 -8.01 3.31
N TRP A 126 48.06 -7.67 2.02
CA TRP A 126 47.07 -6.99 1.22
C TRP A 126 46.60 -7.85 0.03
N SER A 127 46.79 -9.16 0.12
CA SER A 127 46.33 -10.10 -0.92
C SER A 127 44.82 -10.11 -1.10
N THR A 128 44.08 -9.72 -0.06
CA THR A 128 42.61 -9.57 -0.08
C THR A 128 42.20 -8.22 0.53
N LEU A 129 41.08 -7.69 0.04
CA LEU A 129 40.41 -6.50 0.60
C LEU A 129 39.01 -6.87 1.04
N THR A 130 38.67 -6.60 2.31
CA THR A 130 37.33 -6.83 2.82
C THR A 130 36.44 -5.60 2.60
N VAL A 131 35.28 -5.84 2.00
CA VAL A 131 34.25 -4.82 1.71
C VAL A 131 32.99 -5.19 2.45
N GLY A 132 32.40 -4.27 3.18
CA GLY A 132 31.14 -4.48 3.90
C GLY A 132 30.08 -3.45 3.55
N SER A 133 28.82 -3.80 3.66
CA SER A 133 27.67 -2.90 3.56
C SER A 133 26.56 -3.31 4.52
N ALA A 134 25.78 -2.33 4.94
CA ALA A 134 24.59 -2.53 5.75
C ALA A 134 23.48 -1.59 5.31
N ALA A 135 22.24 -2.04 5.42
CA ALA A 135 21.04 -1.28 5.18
C ALA A 135 20.00 -1.58 6.25
N THR A 136 19.11 -0.63 6.50
CA THR A 136 17.98 -0.81 7.41
C THR A 136 16.72 -0.30 6.73
N ALA A 137 15.72 -1.15 6.61
CA ALA A 137 14.40 -0.77 6.15
C ALA A 137 13.48 -0.58 7.35
N LEU A 138 12.82 0.58 7.43
CA LEU A 138 11.75 0.85 8.38
C LEU A 138 10.43 0.40 7.76
N ARG A 139 9.62 -0.33 8.52
CA ARG A 139 8.26 -0.70 8.15
C ARG A 139 7.25 0.07 9.00
N SER A 140 6.41 0.86 8.35
CA SER A 140 5.29 1.52 9.00
C SER A 140 4.26 0.51 9.48
N ARG A 141 3.61 0.77 10.61
CA ARG A 141 2.47 -0.02 11.08
C ARG A 141 1.24 0.31 10.23
N ILE A 142 0.47 -0.71 9.87
CA ILE A 142 -0.82 -0.53 9.20
C ILE A 142 -1.95 -0.60 10.24
N VAL A 143 -2.89 0.32 10.11
CA VAL A 143 -4.20 0.29 10.78
C VAL A 143 -5.25 0.18 9.68
N LEU A 144 -5.80 -1.02 9.51
CA LEU A 144 -6.68 -1.40 8.42
C LEU A 144 -8.12 -1.54 8.90
N SER A 145 -9.06 -0.84 8.28
CA SER A 145 -10.49 -1.16 8.39
C SER A 145 -10.97 -1.76 7.09
N LEU A 146 -11.38 -3.00 7.12
CA LEU A 146 -11.96 -3.71 5.98
C LEU A 146 -13.48 -3.54 6.04
N VAL A 147 -14.07 -2.99 5.00
CA VAL A 147 -15.50 -2.65 4.89
C VAL A 147 -16.08 -3.42 3.72
N LEU A 148 -16.88 -4.45 4.01
CA LEU A 148 -17.31 -5.46 3.06
C LEU A 148 -18.81 -5.41 2.82
N ASP A 149 -19.20 -5.34 1.56
CA ASP A 149 -20.58 -5.48 1.13
C ASP A 149 -21.07 -6.92 1.31
N ARG A 150 -22.26 -7.06 1.93
CA ARG A 150 -22.99 -8.31 2.06
C ARG A 150 -24.45 -8.16 1.60
N SER A 151 -24.69 -7.24 0.67
CA SER A 151 -26.01 -7.04 0.06
C SER A 151 -26.47 -8.25 -0.78
N GLY A 152 -27.74 -8.26 -1.16
CA GLY A 152 -28.33 -9.37 -1.91
C GLY A 152 -27.69 -9.58 -3.30
N SER A 153 -27.24 -8.52 -3.96
CA SER A 153 -26.55 -8.59 -5.25
C SER A 153 -25.29 -9.47 -5.21
N MET A 154 -24.59 -9.50 -4.09
CA MET A 154 -23.42 -10.36 -3.89
C MET A 154 -23.76 -11.85 -4.05
N HIS A 155 -24.97 -12.29 -3.65
CA HIS A 155 -25.45 -13.64 -3.89
C HIS A 155 -25.62 -13.89 -5.39
N ASP A 156 -26.29 -12.98 -6.08
CA ASP A 156 -26.65 -13.13 -7.49
C ASP A 156 -25.41 -13.07 -8.43
N ASN A 157 -24.39 -12.33 -8.02
CA ASN A 157 -23.15 -12.13 -8.78
C ASN A 157 -22.03 -13.14 -8.41
N GLY A 158 -22.27 -14.11 -7.51
CA GLY A 158 -21.32 -15.10 -7.07
C GLY A 158 -20.25 -14.58 -6.08
N GLY A 159 -20.38 -13.34 -5.64
CA GLY A 159 -19.50 -12.71 -4.65
C GLY A 159 -19.54 -13.40 -3.30
N GLU A 160 -20.69 -13.90 -2.89
CA GLU A 160 -20.88 -14.71 -1.69
C GLU A 160 -19.86 -15.85 -1.55
N THR A 161 -19.57 -16.54 -2.68
CA THR A 161 -18.62 -17.66 -2.70
C THR A 161 -17.17 -17.20 -2.80
N ALA A 162 -16.90 -16.13 -3.53
CA ALA A 162 -15.54 -15.69 -3.84
C ALA A 162 -14.93 -14.78 -2.76
N LEU A 163 -15.74 -13.92 -2.13
CA LEU A 163 -15.28 -12.92 -1.18
C LEU A 163 -14.54 -13.50 0.03
N PRO A 164 -15.01 -14.57 0.70
CA PRO A 164 -14.29 -15.11 1.85
C PRO A 164 -12.86 -15.55 1.53
N GLY A 165 -12.66 -16.18 0.37
CA GLY A 165 -11.34 -16.59 -0.11
C GLY A 165 -10.43 -15.39 -0.44
N ALA A 166 -10.97 -14.38 -1.10
CA ALA A 166 -10.24 -13.16 -1.42
C ALA A 166 -9.82 -12.40 -0.15
N VAL A 167 -10.73 -12.27 0.82
CA VAL A 167 -10.45 -11.66 2.13
C VAL A 167 -9.38 -12.44 2.89
N ALA A 168 -9.47 -13.78 2.90
CA ALA A 168 -8.48 -14.63 3.59
C ALA A 168 -7.07 -14.44 3.02
N ASN A 169 -6.94 -14.44 1.69
CA ASN A 169 -5.65 -14.22 1.02
C ASN A 169 -5.14 -12.78 1.22
N PHE A 170 -6.03 -11.80 1.20
CA PHE A 170 -5.70 -10.39 1.44
C PHE A 170 -5.13 -10.18 2.83
N ILE A 171 -5.85 -10.67 3.86
CA ILE A 171 -5.48 -10.41 5.26
C ILE A 171 -4.18 -11.14 5.66
N ASP A 172 -3.82 -12.22 4.97
CA ASP A 172 -2.57 -12.95 5.20
C ASP A 172 -1.31 -12.15 4.88
N LEU A 173 -1.43 -11.11 4.08
CA LEU A 173 -0.31 -10.23 3.71
C LEU A 173 0.10 -9.25 4.82
N PHE A 174 -0.73 -9.05 5.81
CA PHE A 174 -0.48 -8.15 6.94
C PHE A 174 0.13 -8.89 8.12
N TYR A 175 0.90 -8.18 8.96
CA TYR A 175 1.61 -8.78 10.09
C TYR A 175 0.87 -8.53 11.39
N GLU A 176 0.09 -9.51 11.85
CA GLU A 176 -0.82 -9.38 13.00
C GLU A 176 -0.14 -9.16 14.37
N ASP A 177 1.18 -9.38 14.48
CA ASP A 177 1.94 -9.02 15.69
C ASP A 177 2.30 -7.53 15.76
N TYR A 178 2.04 -6.78 14.68
CA TYR A 178 2.42 -5.38 14.58
C TYR A 178 1.32 -4.50 14.00
N ASP A 179 0.65 -4.96 12.94
CA ASP A 179 -0.49 -4.27 12.33
C ASP A 179 -1.74 -4.44 13.18
N ARG A 180 -2.73 -3.61 12.94
CA ARG A 180 -4.07 -3.76 13.47
C ARG A 180 -5.08 -3.82 12.34
N ALA A 181 -6.10 -4.63 12.48
CA ALA A 181 -7.19 -4.67 11.53
C ALA A 181 -8.54 -4.81 12.22
N SER A 182 -9.57 -4.30 11.55
CA SER A 182 -10.98 -4.50 11.84
C SER A 182 -11.71 -4.97 10.59
N MET A 183 -12.85 -5.61 10.77
CA MET A 183 -13.77 -5.95 9.69
C MET A 183 -15.16 -5.48 10.05
N SER A 184 -15.77 -4.75 9.14
CA SER A 184 -17.19 -4.40 9.18
C SER A 184 -17.86 -4.89 7.91
N SER A 185 -19.06 -5.45 8.02
CA SER A 185 -19.88 -5.78 6.88
C SER A 185 -21.13 -4.91 6.85
N PHE A 186 -21.63 -4.65 5.65
CA PHE A 186 -22.82 -3.82 5.48
C PHE A 186 -23.80 -4.38 4.44
N SER A 187 -25.07 -4.15 4.69
CA SER A 187 -26.19 -4.28 3.76
C SER A 187 -27.09 -3.06 3.92
N HIS A 188 -28.34 -3.18 4.36
CA HIS A 188 -29.16 -2.00 4.74
C HIS A 188 -28.73 -1.36 6.07
N TYR A 189 -27.92 -2.04 6.86
CA TYR A 189 -27.20 -1.52 8.02
C TYR A 189 -25.79 -2.12 8.05
N ALA A 190 -24.92 -1.58 8.89
CA ALA A 190 -23.57 -2.10 9.05
C ALA A 190 -23.38 -2.74 10.42
N THR A 191 -22.51 -3.75 10.46
CA THR A 191 -22.10 -4.47 11.66
C THR A 191 -20.59 -4.39 11.79
N THR A 192 -20.07 -4.16 12.98
CA THR A 192 -18.66 -4.43 13.28
C THR A 192 -18.50 -5.91 13.60
N ASP A 193 -17.98 -6.68 12.66
CA ASP A 193 -17.84 -8.14 12.79
C ASP A 193 -16.59 -8.52 13.58
N VAL A 194 -15.50 -7.74 13.39
CA VAL A 194 -14.24 -7.81 14.14
C VAL A 194 -13.83 -6.38 14.49
N ALA A 195 -13.74 -6.10 15.80
CA ALA A 195 -13.27 -4.79 16.26
C ALA A 195 -11.77 -4.59 15.93
N MET A 196 -11.30 -3.34 15.98
CA MET A 196 -9.91 -3.01 15.69
C MET A 196 -8.96 -3.66 16.71
N GLU A 197 -8.22 -4.67 16.28
CA GLU A 197 -7.34 -5.47 17.13
C GLU A 197 -6.05 -5.90 16.44
N THR A 198 -5.13 -6.42 17.22
CA THR A 198 -4.03 -7.29 16.78
C THR A 198 -4.52 -8.74 16.80
N LYS A 199 -3.82 -9.67 16.15
CA LYS A 199 -4.24 -11.08 16.04
C LYS A 199 -5.56 -11.31 15.30
N PHE A 200 -5.83 -10.47 14.35
CA PHE A 200 -7.09 -10.34 13.61
C PHE A 200 -7.32 -11.41 12.53
N LYS A 201 -6.27 -12.14 12.07
CA LYS A 201 -6.38 -12.99 10.87
C LYS A 201 -7.44 -14.08 11.01
N THR A 202 -7.41 -14.80 12.13
CA THR A 202 -8.34 -15.91 12.37
C THR A 202 -9.78 -15.40 12.47
N ASP A 203 -9.99 -14.32 13.20
CA ASP A 203 -11.33 -13.80 13.44
C ASP A 203 -11.92 -13.19 12.16
N ILE A 204 -11.14 -12.44 11.39
CA ILE A 204 -11.59 -11.91 10.10
C ILE A 204 -11.95 -13.05 9.12
N LYS A 205 -11.12 -14.09 9.01
CA LYS A 205 -11.41 -15.24 8.14
C LYS A 205 -12.68 -15.97 8.55
N ASN A 206 -12.86 -16.21 9.84
CA ASN A 206 -14.03 -16.87 10.36
C ASN A 206 -15.30 -16.04 10.11
N LYS A 207 -15.24 -14.73 10.35
CA LYS A 207 -16.36 -13.82 10.12
C LYS A 207 -16.69 -13.66 8.64
N ALA A 208 -15.69 -13.57 7.77
CA ALA A 208 -15.89 -13.51 6.32
C ALA A 208 -16.58 -14.77 5.79
N ASN A 209 -16.20 -15.96 6.29
CA ASN A 209 -16.86 -17.23 5.93
C ASN A 209 -18.28 -17.37 6.51
N ALA A 210 -18.62 -16.64 7.56
CA ALA A 210 -19.93 -16.68 8.22
C ALA A 210 -20.86 -15.54 7.79
N MET A 211 -20.46 -14.72 6.80
CA MET A 211 -21.29 -13.62 6.31
C MET A 211 -22.58 -14.14 5.67
N ASN A 212 -23.67 -13.43 5.94
CA ASN A 212 -24.97 -13.69 5.32
C ASN A 212 -25.30 -12.56 4.35
N PHE A 213 -25.52 -12.89 3.10
CA PHE A 213 -25.68 -11.95 1.98
C PHE A 213 -27.17 -11.71 1.71
N VAL A 214 -27.66 -10.57 2.12
CA VAL A 214 -29.08 -10.21 2.06
C VAL A 214 -29.29 -8.70 1.99
N SER A 215 -30.42 -8.26 1.46
CA SER A 215 -30.94 -6.91 1.56
C SER A 215 -30.18 -5.89 0.68
N TRP A 216 -30.29 -4.62 1.00
CA TRP A 216 -29.87 -3.43 0.21
C TRP A 216 -28.41 -3.03 0.47
N THR A 217 -27.94 -1.96 -0.17
CA THR A 217 -26.53 -1.54 -0.16
C THR A 217 -26.36 -0.15 0.46
N CYS A 218 -26.16 -0.10 1.81
CA CYS A 218 -25.89 1.12 2.56
C CYS A 218 -24.38 1.41 2.65
N SER A 219 -23.78 1.95 1.60
CA SER A 219 -22.35 2.29 1.56
C SER A 219 -21.94 3.29 2.65
N GLU A 220 -22.81 4.27 2.99
CA GLU A 220 -22.61 5.19 4.12
C GLU A 220 -22.44 4.43 5.44
N CYS A 221 -23.30 3.43 5.67
CA CYS A 221 -23.28 2.64 6.90
C CYS A 221 -21.94 1.91 7.06
N GLY A 222 -21.50 1.26 5.98
CA GLY A 222 -20.19 0.59 5.93
C GLY A 222 -19.03 1.54 6.17
N MET A 223 -18.98 2.65 5.45
CA MET A 223 -17.92 3.64 5.59
C MET A 223 -17.90 4.27 6.99
N THR A 224 -19.07 4.53 7.59
CA THR A 224 -19.18 5.07 8.96
C THR A 224 -18.58 4.09 9.97
N ASN A 225 -18.89 2.80 9.88
CA ASN A 225 -18.29 1.79 10.75
C ASN A 225 -16.78 1.66 10.53
N GLY A 226 -16.32 1.64 9.28
CA GLY A 226 -14.89 1.61 8.96
C GLY A 226 -14.13 2.79 9.56
N LEU A 227 -14.68 4.00 9.46
CA LEU A 227 -14.13 5.20 10.06
C LEU A 227 -14.13 5.12 11.60
N ALA A 228 -15.22 4.68 12.20
CA ALA A 228 -15.34 4.54 13.65
C ALA A 228 -14.33 3.54 14.25
N GLN A 229 -13.95 2.51 13.52
CA GLN A 229 -12.91 1.57 13.93
C GLN A 229 -11.49 2.14 13.74
N ASN A 230 -11.24 2.90 12.68
CA ASN A 230 -9.90 3.37 12.30
C ASN A 230 -9.48 4.65 13.04
N ALA A 231 -10.37 5.63 13.10
CA ALA A 231 -10.07 6.97 13.59
C ALA A 231 -9.56 7.00 15.05
N PRO A 232 -10.16 6.24 16.01
CA PRO A 232 -9.76 6.28 17.42
C PRO A 232 -8.37 5.71 17.72
N VAL A 233 -7.74 5.01 16.76
CA VAL A 233 -6.42 4.39 17.01
C VAL A 233 -5.38 5.45 17.25
N VAL A 234 -4.82 5.45 18.46
CA VAL A 234 -3.79 6.40 18.89
C VAL A 234 -2.44 6.04 18.25
N ILE A 235 -1.74 7.06 17.77
CA ILE A 235 -0.39 6.98 17.21
C ILE A 235 0.57 7.60 18.24
N ASN A 236 1.58 6.85 18.65
CA ASN A 236 2.59 7.35 19.57
C ASN A 236 3.54 8.33 18.84
N PRO A 237 4.10 9.34 19.54
CA PRO A 237 5.07 10.25 18.94
C PRO A 237 6.25 9.50 18.32
N GLY A 238 6.55 9.78 17.05
CA GLY A 238 7.62 9.13 16.30
C GLY A 238 7.26 7.79 15.66
N GLU A 239 6.10 7.22 15.99
CA GLU A 239 5.62 6.00 15.34
C GLU A 239 5.16 6.29 13.91
N LYS A 240 5.59 5.46 12.97
CA LYS A 240 5.18 5.53 11.56
C LYS A 240 3.99 4.63 11.34
N VAL A 241 2.83 5.23 11.13
CA VAL A 241 1.55 4.53 10.96
C VAL A 241 0.89 4.97 9.67
N ILE A 242 0.35 4.01 8.94
CA ILE A 242 -0.50 4.24 7.77
C ILE A 242 -1.90 3.74 8.13
N LYS A 243 -2.86 4.66 8.18
CA LYS A 243 -4.27 4.37 8.39
C LYS A 243 -4.97 4.16 7.06
N VAL A 244 -5.70 3.06 6.93
CA VAL A 244 -6.32 2.63 5.67
C VAL A 244 -7.73 2.14 5.91
N ILE A 245 -8.65 2.54 5.04
CA ILE A 245 -9.96 1.89 4.86
C ILE A 245 -9.94 1.23 3.48
N VAL A 246 -10.30 -0.05 3.41
CA VAL A 246 -10.57 -0.77 2.17
C VAL A 246 -12.06 -1.03 2.09
N PHE A 247 -12.71 -0.34 1.18
CA PHE A 247 -14.14 -0.49 0.89
C PHE A 247 -14.33 -1.46 -0.29
N PHE A 248 -15.25 -2.39 -0.16
CA PHE A 248 -15.62 -3.33 -1.22
C PHE A 248 -17.14 -3.35 -1.41
N SER A 249 -17.60 -3.29 -2.67
CA SER A 249 -19.01 -3.46 -3.05
C SER A 249 -19.11 -4.01 -4.47
N ASP A 250 -20.15 -4.82 -4.74
CA ASP A 250 -20.52 -5.29 -6.08
C ASP A 250 -21.65 -4.46 -6.72
N GLY A 251 -22.19 -3.53 -5.96
CA GLY A 251 -23.38 -2.80 -6.34
C GLY A 251 -23.29 -1.30 -6.12
N MET A 252 -24.36 -0.65 -6.55
CA MET A 252 -24.57 0.77 -6.34
C MET A 252 -25.18 0.99 -4.95
N ALA A 253 -24.72 2.05 -4.24
CA ALA A 253 -25.37 2.50 -3.02
C ALA A 253 -26.85 2.83 -3.32
N ASN A 254 -27.78 2.13 -2.68
CA ASN A 254 -29.22 2.26 -2.96
C ASN A 254 -30.04 2.50 -1.68
N THR A 255 -29.41 2.61 -0.52
CA THR A 255 -30.06 2.99 0.72
C THR A 255 -29.12 3.75 1.64
N PHE A 256 -29.67 4.45 2.62
CA PHE A 256 -28.95 5.12 3.69
C PHE A 256 -29.74 5.06 5.00
N TYR A 257 -29.05 5.20 6.11
CA TYR A 257 -29.66 5.17 7.44
C TYR A 257 -30.14 6.56 7.86
N TYR A 258 -31.42 6.67 8.18
CA TYR A 258 -31.99 7.88 8.76
C TYR A 258 -33.24 7.52 9.60
N ASN A 259 -33.50 8.28 10.65
CA ASN A 259 -34.72 8.08 11.44
C ASN A 259 -35.89 8.81 10.78
N PHE A 260 -36.60 8.12 9.90
CA PHE A 260 -37.78 8.65 9.25
C PHE A 260 -38.98 8.55 10.18
N ASN A 261 -39.63 9.66 10.45
CA ASN A 261 -40.88 9.70 11.20
C ASN A 261 -42.03 9.64 10.19
N CYS A 262 -42.68 8.48 10.13
CA CYS A 262 -43.80 8.18 9.20
C CYS A 262 -45.11 8.01 9.98
N GLY A 263 -45.45 8.96 10.82
CA GLY A 263 -46.65 8.89 11.67
C GLY A 263 -46.50 7.83 12.78
N ALA A 264 -47.18 6.70 12.65
CA ALA A 264 -47.13 5.64 13.64
C ALA A 264 -45.94 4.68 13.48
N ARG A 265 -45.09 4.87 12.48
CA ARG A 265 -43.92 3.99 12.18
C ARG A 265 -42.62 4.82 12.19
N ASN A 266 -41.63 4.29 12.89
CA ASN A 266 -40.25 4.74 12.74
C ASN A 266 -39.53 3.79 11.78
N ILE A 267 -39.10 4.30 10.65
CA ILE A 267 -38.37 3.57 9.62
C ILE A 267 -36.93 4.01 9.67
N SER A 268 -36.00 3.07 9.70
CA SER A 268 -34.58 3.36 9.91
C SER A 268 -33.73 3.30 8.62
N ALA A 269 -34.31 2.88 7.51
CA ALA A 269 -33.62 2.81 6.22
C ALA A 269 -34.47 3.40 5.10
N ALA A 270 -33.85 4.06 4.13
CA ALA A 270 -34.54 4.74 3.06
C ALA A 270 -35.25 3.79 2.07
N ASP A 271 -34.74 2.58 1.92
CA ASP A 271 -35.31 1.53 1.08
C ASP A 271 -36.69 1.08 1.54
N ASP A 272 -36.98 1.11 2.83
CA ASP A 272 -38.30 0.82 3.38
C ASP A 272 -39.36 1.88 3.00
N LEU A 273 -38.92 3.06 2.55
CA LEU A 273 -39.79 4.16 2.12
C LEU A 273 -40.06 4.17 0.63
N TYR A 274 -39.12 3.62 -0.11
CA TYR A 274 -39.10 3.62 -1.55
C TYR A 274 -38.86 2.21 -2.03
N ASP A 275 -39.87 1.55 -2.54
CA ASP A 275 -39.71 0.36 -3.36
C ASP A 275 -39.68 0.80 -4.84
N PRO A 276 -38.50 0.94 -5.44
CA PRO A 276 -38.38 1.39 -6.81
C PRO A 276 -38.92 0.40 -7.84
N ILE A 277 -39.09 -0.87 -7.44
CA ILE A 277 -39.58 -1.94 -8.31
C ILE A 277 -41.11 -1.99 -8.33
N THR A 278 -41.73 -1.81 -7.16
CA THR A 278 -43.20 -1.92 -7.09
C THR A 278 -43.95 -0.59 -7.13
N GLY A 279 -43.27 0.53 -7.03
CA GLY A 279 -43.89 1.85 -6.97
C GLY A 279 -44.77 2.07 -5.74
N ASN A 280 -44.74 1.18 -4.77
CA ASN A 280 -45.49 1.29 -3.53
C ASN A 280 -44.78 2.27 -2.59
N SER A 281 -45.14 3.54 -2.68
CA SER A 281 -44.74 4.52 -1.69
C SER A 281 -45.54 4.31 -0.40
N SER A 282 -44.99 3.60 0.56
CA SER A 282 -45.45 3.68 1.95
C SER A 282 -45.14 5.04 2.61
N SER A 283 -44.67 5.98 1.81
CA SER A 283 -44.08 7.27 2.21
C SER A 283 -45.10 8.40 2.43
N SER A 284 -46.41 8.16 2.27
CA SER A 284 -47.37 9.20 2.59
C SER A 284 -47.34 9.53 4.08
N GLY A 285 -46.76 10.67 4.42
CA GLY A 285 -46.67 11.19 5.79
C GLY A 285 -45.32 11.04 6.48
N CYS A 286 -44.26 10.62 5.76
CA CYS A 286 -42.91 10.62 6.31
C CYS A 286 -42.21 11.97 6.17
N ASN A 287 -41.47 12.39 7.21
CA ASN A 287 -40.51 13.48 7.07
C ASN A 287 -39.29 12.96 6.31
N ILE A 288 -39.14 13.37 5.06
CA ILE A 288 -37.96 13.10 4.26
C ILE A 288 -36.86 14.09 4.70
N PRO A 289 -35.65 13.65 5.05
CA PRO A 289 -34.57 14.58 5.33
C PRO A 289 -34.27 15.41 4.08
N PRO A 290 -33.73 16.62 4.22
CA PRO A 290 -33.26 17.37 3.07
C PRO A 290 -32.22 16.53 2.32
N MET A 291 -32.51 16.29 1.06
CA MET A 291 -31.58 15.57 0.18
C MET A 291 -30.29 16.38 0.01
N LEU A 292 -29.17 15.73 -0.11
CA LEU A 292 -27.86 16.39 -0.17
C LEU A 292 -27.49 16.65 -1.63
N ASP A 293 -27.25 17.90 -1.99
CA ASP A 293 -26.97 18.29 -3.38
C ASP A 293 -25.52 18.07 -3.79
N SER A 294 -24.61 18.47 -2.92
CA SER A 294 -23.18 18.29 -3.16
C SER A 294 -22.43 18.35 -1.83
N ILE A 295 -21.24 17.75 -1.84
CA ILE A 295 -20.26 17.94 -0.77
C ILE A 295 -19.35 19.05 -1.27
N ASP A 296 -19.25 20.16 -0.51
CA ASP A 296 -18.16 21.09 -0.72
C ASP A 296 -16.84 20.39 -0.41
N PRO A 297 -15.99 20.15 -1.40
CA PRO A 297 -14.75 19.40 -1.18
C PRO A 297 -13.79 20.11 -0.24
N ALA A 298 -13.93 21.43 -0.06
CA ALA A 298 -13.06 22.21 0.83
C ALA A 298 -13.50 22.12 2.29
N THR A 299 -14.80 22.10 2.55
CA THR A 299 -15.34 22.21 3.92
C THR A 299 -16.03 20.93 4.39
N GLY A 300 -16.36 20.00 3.51
CA GLY A 300 -17.19 18.82 3.78
C GLY A 300 -18.62 19.19 4.15
N VAL A 301 -19.00 20.45 3.94
CA VAL A 301 -20.35 20.93 4.19
C VAL A 301 -21.25 20.44 3.07
N LEU A 302 -22.34 19.85 3.48
CA LEU A 302 -23.40 19.44 2.56
C LEU A 302 -24.25 20.66 2.24
N THR A 303 -24.32 21.01 0.97
CA THR A 303 -25.31 22.00 0.50
C THR A 303 -26.62 21.29 0.27
N ALA A 304 -27.68 21.79 0.84
CA ALA A 304 -29.04 21.28 0.61
C ALA A 304 -29.54 21.78 -0.78
N ASN A 305 -30.22 20.96 -1.48
CA ASN A 305 -30.51 20.57 -2.63
C ASN A 305 -31.54 20.95 -3.60
N ALA A 306 -31.28 20.82 -4.88
CA ALA A 306 -32.30 20.77 -5.87
C ALA A 306 -33.13 19.48 -5.76
N VAL A 307 -34.41 19.60 -5.64
CA VAL A 307 -35.32 18.46 -5.83
C VAL A 307 -35.11 17.96 -7.25
N ASP A 308 -34.79 16.67 -7.42
CA ASP A 308 -34.72 16.11 -8.74
C ASP A 308 -36.09 16.23 -9.41
N THR A 309 -36.12 16.97 -10.52
CA THR A 309 -37.33 17.25 -11.30
C THR A 309 -37.57 16.21 -12.38
N THR A 310 -36.72 15.19 -12.50
CA THR A 310 -36.87 14.16 -13.54
C THR A 310 -38.07 13.26 -13.31
N GLY A 311 -38.59 13.22 -12.08
CA GLY A 311 -39.77 12.41 -11.72
C GLY A 311 -39.42 10.91 -11.59
N ASP A 312 -38.15 10.53 -11.72
CA ASP A 312 -37.70 9.16 -11.51
C ASP A 312 -37.30 8.99 -10.01
N PRO A 313 -38.07 8.20 -9.25
CA PRO A 313 -37.85 8.07 -7.81
C PRO A 313 -36.54 7.38 -7.44
N CYS A 314 -35.90 6.66 -8.37
CA CYS A 314 -34.66 5.97 -8.12
C CYS A 314 -33.46 6.90 -8.11
N ILE A 315 -33.45 7.93 -8.94
CA ILE A 315 -32.31 8.84 -9.09
C ILE A 315 -31.96 9.55 -7.78
N PRO A 316 -32.90 10.20 -7.07
CA PRO A 316 -32.60 10.91 -5.84
C PRO A 316 -32.03 9.99 -4.76
N LEU A 317 -32.58 8.79 -4.60
CA LEU A 317 -32.16 7.85 -3.56
C LEU A 317 -30.72 7.38 -3.75
N HIS A 318 -30.37 6.98 -4.96
CA HIS A 318 -29.03 6.51 -5.28
C HIS A 318 -27.97 7.60 -5.16
N LEU A 319 -28.25 8.79 -5.66
CA LEU A 319 -27.37 9.95 -5.55
C LEU A 319 -27.14 10.32 -4.07
N GLU A 320 -28.19 10.35 -3.30
CA GLU A 320 -28.11 10.66 -1.86
C GLU A 320 -27.29 9.60 -1.13
N ALA A 321 -27.52 8.31 -1.37
CA ALA A 321 -26.78 7.22 -0.77
C ALA A 321 -25.28 7.28 -1.11
N GLN A 322 -24.93 7.58 -2.37
CA GLN A 322 -23.54 7.78 -2.80
C GLN A 322 -22.90 9.01 -2.11
N ARG A 323 -23.55 10.16 -2.17
CA ARG A 323 -23.06 11.41 -1.56
C ARG A 323 -22.80 11.27 -0.08
N ARG A 324 -23.65 10.56 0.66
CA ARG A 324 -23.46 10.28 2.09
C ARG A 324 -22.21 9.44 2.33
N ALA A 325 -22.00 8.41 1.52
CA ALA A 325 -20.77 7.59 1.61
C ALA A 325 -19.52 8.41 1.25
N LEU A 326 -19.56 9.25 0.21
CA LEU A 326 -18.48 10.15 -0.17
C LEU A 326 -18.12 11.15 0.93
N ARG A 327 -19.13 11.66 1.65
CA ARG A 327 -18.90 12.50 2.84
C ARG A 327 -18.09 11.77 3.90
N ILE A 328 -18.41 10.52 4.20
CA ILE A 328 -17.66 9.75 5.21
C ILE A 328 -16.23 9.50 4.72
N ALA A 329 -16.05 9.21 3.42
CA ALA A 329 -14.73 9.07 2.83
C ALA A 329 -13.91 10.37 2.94
N TRP A 330 -14.53 11.51 2.68
CA TRP A 330 -13.93 12.83 2.87
C TRP A 330 -13.50 13.07 4.33
N LEU A 331 -14.37 12.75 5.31
CA LEU A 331 -14.05 12.86 6.74
C LEU A 331 -12.89 11.95 7.13
N ALA A 332 -12.81 10.74 6.57
CA ALA A 332 -11.70 9.81 6.78
C ALA A 332 -10.39 10.38 6.25
N ARG A 333 -10.39 10.89 5.02
CA ARG A 333 -9.19 11.48 4.40
C ARG A 333 -8.68 12.70 5.15
N ASN A 334 -9.56 13.56 5.68
CA ASN A 334 -9.19 14.70 6.52
C ASN A 334 -8.54 14.30 7.85
N GLN A 335 -8.78 13.07 8.30
CA GLN A 335 -8.10 12.47 9.46
C GLN A 335 -6.83 11.71 9.09
N GLY A 336 -6.34 11.87 7.85
CA GLY A 336 -5.13 11.21 7.37
C GLY A 336 -5.32 9.72 7.05
N ILE A 337 -6.57 9.27 6.86
CA ILE A 337 -6.88 7.88 6.51
C ILE A 337 -6.97 7.77 4.99
N ILE A 338 -6.24 6.82 4.42
CA ILE A 338 -6.27 6.53 2.98
C ILE A 338 -7.42 5.59 2.69
N VAL A 339 -8.27 5.93 1.73
CA VAL A 339 -9.37 5.07 1.30
C VAL A 339 -8.99 4.37 0.00
N TYR A 340 -9.11 3.05 -0.01
CA TYR A 340 -9.05 2.23 -1.22
C TYR A 340 -10.44 1.67 -1.51
N ALA A 341 -10.81 1.61 -2.78
CA ALA A 341 -12.10 1.11 -3.19
C ALA A 341 -11.97 -0.09 -4.14
N ILE A 342 -12.71 -1.14 -3.86
CA ILE A 342 -12.78 -2.34 -4.71
C ILE A 342 -14.22 -2.49 -5.19
N GLY A 343 -14.39 -2.65 -6.50
CA GLY A 343 -15.66 -2.99 -7.12
C GLY A 343 -15.66 -4.39 -7.69
N MET A 344 -16.84 -5.02 -7.77
CA MET A 344 -17.03 -6.26 -8.51
C MET A 344 -18.26 -6.15 -9.39
N GLY A 345 -18.13 -6.41 -10.69
CA GLY A 345 -19.22 -6.41 -11.65
C GLY A 345 -18.88 -5.73 -12.96
N ASP A 346 -19.83 -5.74 -13.87
CA ASP A 346 -19.71 -5.11 -15.19
C ASP A 346 -20.18 -3.65 -15.13
N PRO A 347 -19.29 -2.66 -15.24
CA PRO A 347 -19.66 -1.25 -15.16
C PRO A 347 -20.49 -0.77 -16.37
N THR A 348 -20.75 -1.64 -17.34
CA THR A 348 -21.58 -1.30 -18.52
C THR A 348 -23.03 -1.73 -18.35
N LYS A 349 -23.32 -2.62 -17.42
CA LYS A 349 -24.68 -3.10 -17.14
C LYS A 349 -25.41 -2.09 -16.25
N GLY A 350 -26.61 -1.69 -16.66
CA GLY A 350 -27.55 -0.96 -15.81
C GLY A 350 -28.29 -1.92 -14.87
N ASP A 351 -28.74 -1.43 -13.72
CA ASP A 351 -29.67 -2.15 -12.88
C ASP A 351 -31.14 -1.87 -13.30
N GLU A 352 -32.10 -2.61 -12.73
CA GLU A 352 -33.51 -2.50 -13.12
C GLU A 352 -34.17 -1.17 -12.70
N CYS A 353 -33.69 -0.55 -11.64
CA CYS A 353 -34.14 0.78 -11.26
C CYS A 353 -33.68 1.82 -12.26
N ASN A 354 -32.84 1.42 -13.21
CA ASN A 354 -32.05 2.44 -13.83
C ASN A 354 -31.51 2.16 -15.20
N LYS A 355 -32.18 2.64 -16.16
CA LYS A 355 -31.55 2.93 -17.48
C LYS A 355 -30.47 4.02 -17.41
N HIS A 356 -30.34 4.69 -16.27
CA HIS A 356 -29.49 5.84 -16.06
C HIS A 356 -28.30 5.57 -15.13
N PHE A 357 -28.35 4.54 -14.23
CA PHE A 357 -27.25 4.17 -13.35
C PHE A 357 -26.69 2.81 -13.72
N LYS A 358 -25.43 2.62 -13.58
CA LYS A 358 -24.75 1.35 -13.78
C LYS A 358 -24.80 0.57 -12.48
N SER A 359 -24.95 -0.74 -12.56
CA SER A 359 -24.95 -1.63 -11.39
C SER A 359 -23.69 -1.45 -10.54
N LEU A 360 -22.56 -1.14 -11.18
CA LEU A 360 -21.32 -0.70 -10.54
C LEU A 360 -20.95 0.67 -11.11
N ASN A 361 -20.74 1.67 -10.24
CA ASN A 361 -20.33 3.00 -10.65
C ASN A 361 -18.82 3.20 -10.40
N PRO A 362 -17.97 3.16 -11.46
CA PRO A 362 -16.52 3.39 -11.31
C PRO A 362 -16.18 4.78 -10.80
N ASP A 363 -16.93 5.80 -11.16
CA ASP A 363 -16.68 7.17 -10.75
C ASP A 363 -16.93 7.34 -9.25
N PHE A 364 -17.95 6.71 -8.69
CA PHE A 364 -18.16 6.64 -7.25
C PHE A 364 -16.98 5.98 -6.52
N LEU A 365 -16.41 4.90 -7.06
CA LEU A 365 -15.24 4.24 -6.46
C LEU A 365 -13.98 5.13 -6.52
N LYS A 366 -13.81 5.86 -7.62
CA LYS A 366 -12.72 6.84 -7.77
C LYS A 366 -12.83 7.97 -6.76
N ASP A 367 -14.04 8.54 -6.61
CA ASP A 367 -14.31 9.63 -5.64
C ASP A 367 -14.13 9.15 -4.19
N LEU A 368 -14.58 7.92 -3.84
CA LEU A 368 -14.30 7.32 -2.53
C LEU A 368 -12.79 7.27 -2.26
N ALA A 369 -12.01 6.80 -3.23
CA ALA A 369 -10.57 6.66 -3.12
C ALA A 369 -9.80 7.98 -3.34
N ASN A 370 -10.46 9.03 -3.83
CA ASN A 370 -9.86 10.32 -4.18
C ASN A 370 -8.70 10.14 -5.18
N THR A 371 -8.95 9.40 -6.25
CA THR A 371 -7.93 9.19 -7.29
C THR A 371 -7.77 10.45 -8.15
N PRO A 372 -6.59 10.72 -8.74
CA PRO A 372 -6.40 11.92 -9.57
C PRO A 372 -7.29 12.02 -10.80
N ASP A 373 -7.91 10.92 -11.22
CA ASP A 373 -8.87 10.82 -12.32
C ASP A 373 -10.34 10.75 -11.85
N ALA A 374 -10.59 10.97 -10.57
CA ALA A 374 -11.94 11.02 -10.03
C ALA A 374 -12.66 12.31 -10.46
N PRO A 375 -13.98 12.26 -10.74
CA PRO A 375 -14.76 13.44 -11.13
C PRO A 375 -14.68 14.60 -10.14
N ASP A 376 -14.70 14.31 -8.84
CA ASP A 376 -14.67 15.31 -7.76
C ASP A 376 -13.25 15.55 -7.19
N TYR A 377 -12.20 15.13 -7.92
CA TYR A 377 -10.83 15.30 -7.46
C TYR A 377 -10.40 16.76 -7.47
N ASP A 378 -10.00 17.27 -6.31
CA ASP A 378 -9.43 18.60 -6.16
C ASP A 378 -7.98 18.55 -5.68
N SER A 379 -7.05 18.86 -6.59
CA SER A 379 -5.61 18.86 -6.31
C SER A 379 -5.18 19.95 -5.32
N SER A 380 -6.03 20.94 -5.03
CA SER A 380 -5.76 21.98 -4.03
C SER A 380 -5.95 21.47 -2.60
N GLN A 381 -6.66 20.37 -2.42
CA GLN A 381 -6.91 19.74 -1.13
C GLN A 381 -5.72 18.87 -0.71
N SER A 382 -5.25 19.06 0.52
CA SER A 382 -4.18 18.24 1.10
C SER A 382 -4.71 16.90 1.64
N GLN A 383 -5.51 16.19 0.84
CA GLN A 383 -6.05 14.88 1.19
C GLN A 383 -5.23 13.76 0.53
N TYR A 384 -5.11 12.62 1.22
CA TYR A 384 -4.44 11.46 0.64
C TYR A 384 -5.27 10.86 -0.49
N SER A 385 -4.63 10.61 -1.63
CA SER A 385 -5.20 9.77 -2.68
C SER A 385 -4.93 8.31 -2.38
N GLY A 386 -5.97 7.51 -2.41
CA GLY A 386 -5.89 6.04 -2.43
C GLY A 386 -5.78 5.51 -3.86
N ASP A 387 -6.48 4.43 -4.09
CA ASP A 387 -6.60 3.82 -5.42
C ASP A 387 -7.88 2.98 -5.48
N TYR A 388 -8.31 2.65 -6.67
CA TYR A 388 -9.45 1.76 -6.88
C TYR A 388 -9.09 0.62 -7.83
N ALA A 389 -9.87 -0.45 -7.78
CA ALA A 389 -9.76 -1.56 -8.72
C ALA A 389 -11.11 -2.26 -8.87
N ILE A 390 -11.38 -2.81 -10.04
CA ILE A 390 -12.63 -3.48 -10.35
C ILE A 390 -12.34 -4.90 -10.83
N ALA A 391 -12.99 -5.88 -10.20
CA ALA A 391 -13.07 -7.24 -10.68
C ALA A 391 -14.28 -7.34 -11.65
N ALA A 392 -14.06 -7.84 -12.84
CA ALA A 392 -15.14 -8.00 -13.82
C ALA A 392 -16.23 -8.98 -13.35
N ASP A 393 -15.84 -9.95 -12.54
CA ASP A 393 -16.70 -10.96 -11.94
C ASP A 393 -16.06 -11.51 -10.63
N ALA A 394 -16.72 -12.48 -10.03
CA ALA A 394 -16.25 -13.16 -8.83
C ALA A 394 -14.89 -13.86 -8.98
N ASN A 395 -14.53 -14.34 -10.20
CA ASN A 395 -13.26 -15.03 -10.43
C ASN A 395 -12.06 -14.08 -10.32
N GLY A 396 -12.23 -12.82 -10.78
CA GLY A 396 -11.20 -11.79 -10.70
C GLY A 396 -11.02 -11.17 -9.31
N LEU A 397 -11.90 -11.45 -8.36
CA LEU A 397 -11.95 -10.75 -7.08
C LEU A 397 -10.68 -10.93 -6.25
N ASN A 398 -10.14 -12.14 -6.18
CA ASN A 398 -8.88 -12.41 -5.47
C ASN A 398 -7.72 -11.55 -6.00
N ASP A 399 -7.57 -11.44 -7.32
CA ASP A 399 -6.47 -10.71 -7.94
C ASP A 399 -6.57 -9.20 -7.68
N VAL A 400 -7.78 -8.68 -7.66
CA VAL A 400 -8.03 -7.27 -7.34
C VAL A 400 -7.71 -6.96 -5.88
N PHE A 401 -8.12 -7.82 -4.93
CA PHE A 401 -7.73 -7.68 -3.53
C PHE A 401 -6.20 -7.73 -3.34
N GLN A 402 -5.50 -8.66 -4.04
CA GLN A 402 -4.04 -8.74 -4.01
C GLN A 402 -3.39 -7.48 -4.59
N THR A 403 -3.96 -6.91 -5.65
CA THR A 403 -3.48 -5.66 -6.26
C THR A 403 -3.57 -4.49 -5.28
N ILE A 404 -4.70 -4.32 -4.60
CA ILE A 404 -4.86 -3.28 -3.60
C ILE A 404 -3.92 -3.51 -2.41
N ALA A 405 -3.78 -4.75 -1.93
CA ALA A 405 -2.81 -5.07 -0.89
C ALA A 405 -1.39 -4.67 -1.28
N ALA A 406 -0.95 -4.99 -2.50
CA ALA A 406 0.37 -4.61 -3.00
C ALA A 406 0.56 -3.08 -2.99
N LYS A 407 -0.45 -2.29 -3.38
CA LYS A 407 -0.42 -0.82 -3.35
C LYS A 407 -0.33 -0.28 -1.92
N ILE A 408 -1.03 -0.87 -0.96
CA ILE A 408 -0.93 -0.53 0.47
C ILE A 408 0.48 -0.82 0.98
N LEU A 409 1.00 -2.02 0.70
CA LEU A 409 2.32 -2.46 1.16
C LEU A 409 3.48 -1.68 0.52
N LEU A 410 3.31 -1.15 -0.69
CA LEU A 410 4.30 -0.27 -1.32
C LEU A 410 4.51 1.05 -0.54
N ARG A 411 3.52 1.51 0.20
CA ARG A 411 3.62 2.73 1.03
C ARG A 411 4.38 2.53 2.34
N LEU A 412 4.66 1.28 2.74
CA LEU A 412 5.30 0.95 4.02
C LEU A 412 6.76 1.38 4.13
N THR A 413 7.44 1.56 3.01
CA THR A 413 8.90 1.71 2.94
C THR A 413 9.33 3.04 2.30
N ARG A 414 8.57 4.09 2.51
CA ARG A 414 8.92 5.46 2.07
C ARG A 414 9.66 6.23 3.15
#